data_1c2f8a3777c0ecbf085d27967c56983f
#
_entry.id   1c2f8a3777c0ecbf085d27967c56983f
#
_cell.length_a   1.000
_cell.length_b   1.000
_cell.length_c   1.000
_cell.angle_alpha   90.00
_cell.angle_beta   90.00
_cell.angle_gamma   90.00
#
_symmetry.space_group_name_H-M   'P 1'
#
loop_
_entity.id
_entity.type
_entity.pdbx_description
1 polymer ?
#
loop_
_entity_poly.entity_id
_entity_poly.type
_entity_poly.pdbx_seq_one_letter_code
_entity_poly.pdbx_strand_id
1 'polypeptide(L)'
;MEFKNDIFTLDKPSSVKFDLVGAKLPNSNDIFFRSKQHELVEQYSAARIFMYETETDDWNHWFNPVDDSTAEEAFHLIYRSHFYETALFYYNAVVDISWTLCYVAVEFACSKKGVRVNITGMKPIEDACELLRSAERNVTSPTAEENPFEYLKMMCPEFIPAIDQIIDFWNTFSATDVRKRYNFCKHKGRPAYSEIEKLRPGRLMGIYVENKTSGEVTQIASDIGDVKYEFSLEEAIQELQEFDDNVLFPYLKKLIETIEGILDPSPMVF
;
A
#
# COMPACT_ATOMS: atom_id res chain seq x y z
N MET A 1 3.83 -17.32 9.96
CA MET A 1 3.56 -15.87 10.24
C MET A 1 2.24 -15.75 10.97
N GLU A 2 2.19 -14.99 12.05
CA GLU A 2 0.96 -14.75 12.81
C GLU A 2 0.76 -13.22 12.92
N PHE A 3 -0.36 -12.72 12.39
CA PHE A 3 -0.70 -11.30 12.48
C PHE A 3 -1.39 -11.01 13.81
N LYS A 4 -1.03 -9.92 14.46
CA LYS A 4 -1.60 -9.48 15.74
C LYS A 4 -3.05 -9.01 15.62
N ASN A 5 -3.45 -8.58 14.44
CA ASN A 5 -4.71 -7.89 14.20
C ASN A 5 -5.59 -8.66 13.22
N ASP A 6 -6.89 -8.79 13.54
CA ASP A 6 -7.89 -9.34 12.64
C ASP A 6 -8.41 -8.26 11.68
N ILE A 7 -8.10 -8.41 10.38
CA ILE A 7 -8.50 -7.44 9.34
C ILE A 7 -10.01 -7.32 9.17
N PHE A 8 -10.76 -8.37 9.45
CA PHE A 8 -12.22 -8.32 9.36
C PHE A 8 -12.85 -7.35 10.36
N THR A 9 -12.08 -6.89 11.36
CA THR A 9 -12.54 -5.82 12.25
C THR A 9 -12.64 -4.46 11.56
N LEU A 10 -11.96 -4.26 10.43
CA LEU A 10 -12.05 -3.03 9.63
C LEU A 10 -13.37 -2.91 8.87
N ASP A 11 -14.04 -4.02 8.61
CA ASP A 11 -15.29 -4.07 7.85
C ASP A 11 -16.52 -4.23 8.75
N LYS A 12 -16.32 -4.44 10.05
CA LYS A 12 -17.41 -4.53 11.01
C LYS A 12 -17.95 -3.13 11.29
N PRO A 13 -19.25 -2.89 11.01
CA PRO A 13 -19.88 -1.65 11.45
C PRO A 13 -19.76 -1.55 12.98
N SER A 14 -19.26 -0.42 13.47
CA SER A 14 -19.25 -0.11 14.89
C SER A 14 -20.68 -0.16 15.41
N SER A 15 -21.06 -1.19 16.16
CA SER A 15 -22.32 -1.37 16.86
C SER A 15 -23.60 -1.09 16.05
N VAL A 16 -23.98 -1.97 15.14
CA VAL A 16 -25.34 -1.94 14.61
C VAL A 16 -26.18 -2.98 15.34
N LYS A 17 -27.08 -2.48 16.18
CA LYS A 17 -28.29 -3.21 16.50
C LYS A 17 -29.14 -3.22 15.23
N PHE A 18 -29.23 -4.38 14.58
CA PHE A 18 -30.13 -4.57 13.46
C PHE A 18 -31.58 -4.34 13.93
N ASP A 19 -32.09 -3.16 13.70
CA ASP A 19 -33.52 -2.88 13.76
C ASP A 19 -34.01 -2.83 12.31
N LEU A 20 -34.46 -3.96 11.80
CA LEU A 20 -35.00 -4.10 10.44
C LEU A 20 -36.23 -3.23 10.17
N VAL A 21 -36.84 -2.68 11.21
CA VAL A 21 -38.11 -1.89 11.12
C VAL A 21 -37.86 -0.42 10.79
N GLY A 22 -36.65 0.07 10.98
CA GLY A 22 -36.27 1.47 10.77
C GLY A 22 -35.12 1.69 9.77
N ALA A 23 -34.67 0.64 9.06
CA ALA A 23 -33.54 0.74 8.15
C ALA A 23 -33.81 1.72 7.01
N LYS A 24 -33.10 2.83 6.98
CA LYS A 24 -33.07 3.71 5.80
C LYS A 24 -32.47 2.93 4.64
N LEU A 25 -33.15 2.95 3.50
CA LEU A 25 -32.55 2.43 2.27
C LEU A 25 -31.27 3.23 1.96
N PRO A 26 -30.15 2.56 1.71
CA PRO A 26 -28.91 3.24 1.38
C PRO A 26 -29.09 4.06 0.10
N ASN A 27 -28.54 5.27 0.09
CA ASN A 27 -28.47 6.07 -1.14
C ASN A 27 -27.24 5.68 -1.97
N SER A 28 -27.16 6.19 -3.19
CA SER A 28 -26.05 5.86 -4.11
C SER A 28 -24.66 6.22 -3.54
N ASN A 29 -24.56 7.30 -2.77
CA ASN A 29 -23.30 7.73 -2.18
C ASN A 29 -22.90 6.84 -1.00
N ASP A 30 -23.86 6.36 -0.21
CA ASP A 30 -23.66 5.40 0.87
C ASP A 30 -23.14 4.06 0.31
N ILE A 31 -23.77 3.57 -0.75
CA ILE A 31 -23.32 2.37 -1.46
C ILE A 31 -21.90 2.56 -1.98
N PHE A 32 -21.58 3.72 -2.57
CA PHE A 32 -20.25 3.98 -3.12
C PHE A 32 -19.18 4.05 -2.03
N PHE A 33 -19.46 4.70 -0.89
CA PHE A 33 -18.56 4.72 0.26
C PHE A 33 -18.29 3.30 0.77
N ARG A 34 -19.34 2.50 0.97
CA ARG A 34 -19.20 1.12 1.45
C ARG A 34 -18.45 0.23 0.46
N SER A 35 -18.69 0.40 -0.83
CA SER A 35 -17.93 -0.30 -1.87
C SER A 35 -16.43 0.02 -1.80
N LYS A 36 -16.06 1.28 -1.56
CA LYS A 36 -14.66 1.67 -1.41
C LYS A 36 -14.04 1.16 -0.11
N GLN A 37 -14.80 1.11 0.99
CA GLN A 37 -14.35 0.50 2.23
C GLN A 37 -14.09 -1.00 2.05
N HIS A 38 -14.98 -1.71 1.37
CA HIS A 38 -14.82 -3.12 1.07
C HIS A 38 -13.60 -3.39 0.17
N GLU A 39 -13.43 -2.59 -0.89
CA GLU A 39 -12.25 -2.66 -1.76
C GLU A 39 -10.93 -2.50 -0.96
N LEU A 40 -10.90 -1.58 0.01
CA LEU A 40 -9.75 -1.42 0.89
C LEU A 40 -9.45 -2.69 1.67
N VAL A 41 -10.48 -3.31 2.28
CA VAL A 41 -10.33 -4.54 3.06
C VAL A 41 -9.91 -5.71 2.18
N GLU A 42 -10.46 -5.84 0.96
CA GLU A 42 -10.06 -6.87 0.00
C GLU A 42 -8.57 -6.73 -0.40
N GLN A 43 -8.12 -5.52 -0.74
CA GLN A 43 -6.72 -5.28 -1.11
C GLN A 43 -5.79 -5.54 0.09
N TYR A 44 -6.22 -5.16 1.29
CA TYR A 44 -5.46 -5.44 2.50
C TYR A 44 -5.39 -6.94 2.81
N SER A 45 -6.50 -7.67 2.61
CA SER A 45 -6.51 -9.14 2.71
C SER A 45 -5.52 -9.78 1.73
N ALA A 46 -5.51 -9.30 0.48
CA ALA A 46 -4.57 -9.79 -0.52
C ALA A 46 -3.11 -9.55 -0.10
N ALA A 47 -2.79 -8.37 0.45
CA ALA A 47 -1.45 -8.09 0.97
C ALA A 47 -1.02 -9.12 2.03
N ARG A 48 -1.90 -9.44 3.00
CA ARG A 48 -1.63 -10.42 4.05
C ARG A 48 -1.53 -11.85 3.54
N ILE A 49 -2.34 -12.24 2.56
CA ILE A 49 -2.22 -13.56 1.91
C ILE A 49 -0.83 -13.70 1.30
N PHE A 50 -0.38 -12.72 0.51
CA PHE A 50 0.95 -12.77 -0.09
C PHE A 50 2.08 -12.72 0.96
N MET A 51 1.89 -12.00 2.07
CA MET A 51 2.84 -12.06 3.18
C MET A 51 2.89 -13.46 3.82
N TYR A 52 1.73 -14.09 4.04
CA TYR A 52 1.66 -15.45 4.57
C TYR A 52 2.39 -16.44 3.65
N GLU A 53 2.22 -16.33 2.34
CA GLU A 53 2.90 -17.17 1.34
C GLU A 53 4.42 -17.03 1.35
N THR A 54 4.99 -15.96 1.92
CA THR A 54 6.44 -15.86 2.09
C THR A 54 7.01 -16.86 3.10
N GLU A 55 6.19 -17.44 3.97
CA GLU A 55 6.61 -18.37 5.03
C GLU A 55 6.12 -19.80 4.83
N THR A 56 5.18 -20.00 3.89
CA THR A 56 4.72 -21.34 3.56
C THR A 56 5.60 -21.98 2.50
N ASP A 57 5.58 -23.29 2.42
CA ASP A 57 6.18 -24.08 1.36
C ASP A 57 5.13 -24.91 0.59
N ASP A 58 3.85 -24.59 0.76
CA ASP A 58 2.74 -25.30 0.12
C ASP A 58 2.79 -25.24 -1.41
N TRP A 59 3.45 -24.22 -1.96
CA TRP A 59 3.68 -24.02 -3.39
C TRP A 59 4.85 -24.86 -3.96
N ASN A 60 5.55 -25.66 -3.15
CA ASN A 60 6.64 -26.54 -3.61
C ASN A 60 6.19 -27.54 -4.68
N HIS A 61 4.91 -27.94 -4.69
CA HIS A 61 4.36 -28.81 -5.73
C HIS A 61 4.36 -28.19 -7.13
N TRP A 62 4.59 -26.89 -7.26
CA TRP A 62 4.71 -26.22 -8.56
C TRP A 62 6.06 -26.48 -9.23
N PHE A 63 7.03 -27.03 -8.50
CA PHE A 63 8.33 -27.35 -9.04
C PHE A 63 8.47 -28.84 -9.34
N ASN A 64 9.18 -29.13 -10.40
CA ASN A 64 9.74 -30.46 -10.54
C ASN A 64 10.92 -30.59 -9.54
N PRO A 65 11.08 -31.73 -8.87
CA PRO A 65 12.22 -31.99 -8.01
C PRO A 65 13.52 -31.70 -8.79
N VAL A 66 14.39 -30.93 -8.19
CA VAL A 66 15.73 -30.65 -8.72
C VAL A 66 16.69 -31.48 -7.89
N ASP A 67 17.54 -32.29 -8.54
CA ASP A 67 18.54 -33.12 -7.86
C ASP A 67 19.71 -32.31 -7.23
N ASP A 68 19.57 -30.98 -7.18
CA ASP A 68 20.54 -30.04 -6.61
C ASP A 68 19.90 -29.21 -5.49
N SER A 69 20.27 -29.46 -4.24
CA SER A 69 19.76 -28.79 -3.06
C SER A 69 20.01 -27.27 -3.06
N THR A 70 21.10 -26.81 -3.66
CA THR A 70 21.40 -25.37 -3.77
C THR A 70 20.49 -24.70 -4.79
N ALA A 71 20.17 -25.38 -5.88
CA ALA A 71 19.21 -24.88 -6.86
C ALA A 71 17.79 -24.85 -6.28
N GLU A 72 17.39 -25.85 -5.51
CA GLU A 72 16.13 -25.89 -4.80
C GLU A 72 15.99 -24.72 -3.80
N GLU A 73 16.99 -24.51 -2.95
CA GLU A 73 17.03 -23.36 -2.04
C GLU A 73 16.94 -22.02 -2.77
N ALA A 74 17.66 -21.87 -3.88
CA ALA A 74 17.60 -20.65 -4.69
C ALA A 74 16.22 -20.42 -5.30
N PHE A 75 15.52 -21.47 -5.74
CA PHE A 75 14.14 -21.36 -6.22
C PHE A 75 13.19 -20.92 -5.10
N HIS A 76 13.28 -21.53 -3.91
CA HIS A 76 12.49 -21.15 -2.75
C HIS A 76 12.63 -19.65 -2.44
N LEU A 77 13.85 -19.14 -2.34
CA LEU A 77 14.10 -17.73 -2.07
C LEU A 77 13.58 -16.82 -3.19
N ILE A 78 13.69 -17.24 -4.46
CA ILE A 78 13.14 -16.48 -5.58
C ILE A 78 11.62 -16.35 -5.46
N TYR A 79 10.90 -17.42 -5.14
CA TYR A 79 9.45 -17.37 -4.99
C TYR A 79 9.01 -16.57 -3.78
N ARG A 80 9.66 -16.76 -2.64
CA ARG A 80 9.44 -15.94 -1.44
C ARG A 80 9.60 -14.45 -1.75
N SER A 81 10.62 -14.10 -2.52
CA SER A 81 10.83 -12.70 -2.92
C SER A 81 9.74 -12.18 -3.86
N HIS A 82 9.15 -13.00 -4.72
CA HIS A 82 7.99 -12.60 -5.53
C HIS A 82 6.74 -12.38 -4.68
N PHE A 83 6.48 -13.22 -3.69
CA PHE A 83 5.39 -13.02 -2.75
C PHE A 83 5.57 -11.75 -1.92
N TYR A 84 6.79 -11.51 -1.40
CA TYR A 84 7.13 -10.29 -0.70
C TYR A 84 6.92 -9.04 -1.58
N GLU A 85 7.45 -9.03 -2.80
CA GLU A 85 7.28 -7.92 -3.75
C GLU A 85 5.79 -7.66 -4.02
N THR A 86 5.00 -8.71 -4.19
CA THR A 86 3.56 -8.63 -4.43
C THR A 86 2.83 -8.05 -3.21
N ALA A 87 3.14 -8.55 -2.01
CA ALA A 87 2.60 -8.00 -0.76
C ALA A 87 2.93 -6.51 -0.61
N LEU A 88 4.18 -6.14 -0.88
CA LEU A 88 4.65 -4.75 -0.82
C LEU A 88 3.85 -3.83 -1.76
N PHE A 89 3.51 -4.28 -2.97
CA PHE A 89 2.66 -3.55 -3.90
C PHE A 89 1.23 -3.40 -3.36
N TYR A 90 0.63 -4.45 -2.82
CA TYR A 90 -0.72 -4.40 -2.25
C TYR A 90 -0.80 -3.50 -1.02
N TYR A 91 0.18 -3.54 -0.11
CA TYR A 91 0.22 -2.63 1.04
C TYR A 91 0.28 -1.16 0.63
N ASN A 92 1.04 -0.83 -0.41
CA ASN A 92 1.06 0.54 -0.93
C ASN A 92 -0.25 0.92 -1.62
N ALA A 93 -0.89 0.00 -2.35
CA ALA A 93 -2.21 0.22 -2.92
C ALA A 93 -3.27 0.50 -1.84
N VAL A 94 -3.22 -0.19 -0.71
CA VAL A 94 -4.10 0.05 0.45
C VAL A 94 -3.95 1.48 0.98
N VAL A 95 -2.73 2.01 1.05
CA VAL A 95 -2.51 3.42 1.44
C VAL A 95 -3.20 4.36 0.45
N ASP A 96 -3.02 4.15 -0.85
CA ASP A 96 -3.67 4.96 -1.89
C ASP A 96 -5.21 4.88 -1.82
N ILE A 97 -5.75 3.68 -1.60
CA ILE A 97 -7.20 3.48 -1.45
C ILE A 97 -7.74 4.17 -0.20
N SER A 98 -6.98 4.23 0.88
CA SER A 98 -7.38 4.94 2.11
C SER A 98 -7.61 6.43 1.87
N TRP A 99 -6.80 7.06 1.02
CA TRP A 99 -7.00 8.46 0.61
C TRP A 99 -8.25 8.63 -0.24
N THR A 100 -8.43 7.71 -1.21
CA THR A 100 -9.64 7.69 -2.05
C THR A 100 -10.90 7.50 -1.21
N LEU A 101 -10.84 6.62 -0.19
CA LEU A 101 -11.94 6.42 0.75
C LEU A 101 -12.31 7.72 1.49
N CYS A 102 -11.31 8.45 1.98
CA CYS A 102 -11.53 9.73 2.64
C CYS A 102 -12.18 10.75 1.69
N TYR A 103 -11.70 10.85 0.44
CA TYR A 103 -12.29 11.72 -0.58
C TYR A 103 -13.76 11.40 -0.84
N VAL A 104 -14.07 10.13 -1.05
CA VAL A 104 -15.44 9.65 -1.28
C VAL A 104 -16.34 9.95 -0.08
N ALA A 105 -15.81 9.83 1.13
CA ALA A 105 -16.54 10.15 2.36
C ALA A 105 -16.84 11.65 2.47
N VAL A 106 -15.88 12.51 2.15
CA VAL A 106 -16.07 13.97 2.10
C VAL A 106 -17.11 14.34 1.05
N GLU A 107 -17.03 13.76 -0.14
CA GLU A 107 -18.01 14.01 -1.21
C GLU A 107 -19.43 13.58 -0.77
N PHE A 108 -19.55 12.42 -0.12
CA PHE A 108 -20.82 11.95 0.42
C PHE A 108 -21.40 12.92 1.46
N ALA A 109 -20.61 13.38 2.41
CA ALA A 109 -21.05 14.35 3.42
C ALA A 109 -21.47 15.67 2.80
N CYS A 110 -20.70 16.21 1.86
CA CYS A 110 -21.01 17.45 1.17
C CYS A 110 -22.26 17.33 0.30
N SER A 111 -22.48 16.20 -0.37
CA SER A 111 -23.68 15.97 -1.19
C SER A 111 -24.98 15.98 -0.36
N LYS A 112 -24.93 15.50 0.90
CA LYS A 112 -26.05 15.62 1.84
C LYS A 112 -26.43 17.08 2.14
N LYS A 113 -25.47 18.01 2.01
CA LYS A 113 -25.65 19.45 2.20
C LYS A 113 -25.97 20.19 0.89
N GLY A 114 -26.11 19.46 -0.24
CA GLY A 114 -26.31 20.06 -1.57
C GLY A 114 -25.05 20.68 -2.17
N VAL A 115 -23.87 20.44 -1.61
CA VAL A 115 -22.58 20.92 -2.07
C VAL A 115 -21.88 19.78 -2.83
N ARG A 116 -21.27 20.08 -3.96
CA ARG A 116 -20.39 19.14 -4.66
C ARG A 116 -18.93 19.48 -4.34
N VAL A 117 -18.19 18.48 -3.89
CA VAL A 117 -16.75 18.53 -3.89
C VAL A 117 -16.30 18.14 -5.29
N ASN A 118 -15.53 19.00 -5.92
CA ASN A 118 -15.03 18.73 -7.26
C ASN A 118 -13.68 19.45 -7.43
N ILE A 119 -12.61 18.67 -7.38
CA ILE A 119 -11.24 19.17 -7.44
C ILE A 119 -10.89 19.61 -8.87
N THR A 120 -11.36 18.86 -9.87
CA THR A 120 -10.93 19.05 -11.26
C THR A 120 -12.07 19.36 -12.23
N GLY A 121 -13.34 19.32 -11.78
CA GLY A 121 -14.51 19.40 -12.65
C GLY A 121 -14.85 18.10 -13.37
N MET A 122 -14.17 17.01 -13.04
CA MET A 122 -14.36 15.68 -13.60
C MET A 122 -15.41 14.87 -12.84
N LYS A 123 -15.57 13.61 -13.19
CA LYS A 123 -16.39 12.68 -12.43
C LYS A 123 -15.69 12.30 -11.11
N PRO A 124 -16.43 11.91 -10.06
CA PRO A 124 -15.87 11.62 -8.73
C PRO A 124 -14.68 10.66 -8.72
N ILE A 125 -14.68 9.62 -9.55
CA ILE A 125 -13.58 8.66 -9.60
C ILE A 125 -12.33 9.26 -10.27
N GLU A 126 -12.52 10.12 -11.25
CA GLU A 126 -11.43 10.84 -11.94
C GLU A 126 -10.82 11.88 -11.01
N ASP A 127 -11.64 12.56 -10.22
CA ASP A 127 -11.21 13.48 -9.17
C ASP A 127 -10.44 12.78 -8.06
N ALA A 128 -10.86 11.57 -7.63
CA ALA A 128 -10.13 10.78 -6.65
C ALA A 128 -8.75 10.36 -7.17
N CYS A 129 -8.64 9.99 -8.44
CA CYS A 129 -7.35 9.68 -9.07
C CYS A 129 -6.43 10.91 -9.14
N GLU A 130 -6.98 12.08 -9.42
CA GLU A 130 -6.20 13.31 -9.45
C GLU A 130 -5.79 13.76 -8.05
N LEU A 131 -6.65 13.55 -7.04
CA LEU A 131 -6.28 13.72 -5.64
C LEU A 131 -5.01 12.95 -5.29
N LEU A 132 -4.95 11.65 -5.64
CA LEU A 132 -3.77 10.81 -5.37
C LEU A 132 -2.51 11.35 -6.03
N ARG A 133 -2.60 11.72 -7.30
CA ARG A 133 -1.45 12.27 -8.06
C ARG A 133 -0.92 13.57 -7.49
N SER A 134 -1.82 14.43 -7.04
CA SER A 134 -1.49 15.75 -6.50
C SER A 134 -1.02 15.65 -5.05
N ALA A 135 -1.67 14.79 -4.24
CA ALA A 135 -1.38 14.65 -2.83
C ALA A 135 0.04 14.11 -2.57
N GLU A 136 0.51 13.13 -3.32
CA GLU A 136 1.88 12.62 -3.16
C GLU A 136 2.95 13.72 -3.26
N ARG A 137 2.72 14.72 -4.08
CA ARG A 137 3.68 15.82 -4.32
C ARG A 137 3.51 16.97 -3.34
N ASN A 138 2.28 17.24 -2.94
CA ASN A 138 1.90 18.51 -2.31
C ASN A 138 1.26 18.35 -0.93
N VAL A 139 1.31 17.15 -0.32
CA VAL A 139 0.68 16.87 0.98
C VAL A 139 1.17 17.79 2.10
N THR A 140 2.36 18.35 1.96
CA THR A 140 2.95 19.29 2.92
C THR A 140 2.73 20.76 2.58
N SER A 141 2.16 21.08 1.41
CA SER A 141 1.84 22.46 1.07
C SER A 141 0.69 22.98 1.92
N PRO A 142 0.80 24.16 2.53
CA PRO A 142 -0.24 24.73 3.40
C PRO A 142 -1.40 25.37 2.63
N THR A 143 -1.33 25.44 1.29
CA THR A 143 -2.34 26.14 0.48
C THR A 143 -3.32 25.16 -0.15
N ALA A 144 -4.62 25.47 -0.09
CA ALA A 144 -5.67 24.66 -0.70
C ALA A 144 -5.59 24.63 -2.24
N GLU A 145 -4.86 25.56 -2.88
CA GLU A 145 -4.64 25.60 -4.33
C GLU A 145 -3.68 24.49 -4.79
N GLU A 146 -2.70 24.15 -3.95
CA GLU A 146 -1.69 23.15 -4.26
C GLU A 146 -1.96 21.80 -3.58
N ASN A 147 -2.50 21.84 -2.35
CA ASN A 147 -2.73 20.66 -1.52
C ASN A 147 -4.22 20.28 -1.53
N PRO A 148 -4.59 19.17 -2.19
CA PRO A 148 -5.98 18.75 -2.25
C PRO A 148 -6.56 18.39 -0.87
N PHE A 149 -5.76 18.01 0.10
CA PHE A 149 -6.22 17.76 1.46
C PHE A 149 -6.61 19.06 2.18
N GLU A 150 -5.87 20.14 2.00
CA GLU A 150 -6.25 21.45 2.53
C GLU A 150 -7.54 21.96 1.86
N TYR A 151 -7.73 21.69 0.57
CA TYR A 151 -8.98 21.97 -0.12
C TYR A 151 -10.15 21.20 0.49
N LEU A 152 -9.97 19.87 0.78
CA LEU A 152 -11.00 19.06 1.40
C LEU A 152 -11.35 19.54 2.81
N LYS A 153 -10.37 19.97 3.63
CA LYS A 153 -10.61 20.56 4.95
C LYS A 153 -11.46 21.82 4.86
N MET A 154 -11.20 22.66 3.85
CA MET A 154 -11.97 23.88 3.62
C MET A 154 -13.42 23.56 3.21
N MET A 155 -13.62 22.56 2.35
CA MET A 155 -14.97 22.18 1.86
C MET A 155 -15.81 21.48 2.93
N CYS A 156 -15.19 20.68 3.79
CA CYS A 156 -15.88 19.86 4.78
C CYS A 156 -15.08 19.82 6.11
N PRO A 157 -15.15 20.88 6.94
CA PRO A 157 -14.32 21.02 8.14
C PRO A 157 -14.47 19.88 9.16
N GLU A 158 -15.61 19.20 9.19
CA GLU A 158 -15.83 18.03 10.04
C GLU A 158 -14.87 16.88 9.75
N PHE A 159 -14.28 16.81 8.55
CA PHE A 159 -13.29 15.80 8.16
C PHE A 159 -11.84 16.15 8.51
N ILE A 160 -11.58 17.32 9.09
CA ILE A 160 -10.22 17.71 9.52
C ILE A 160 -9.54 16.57 10.31
N PRO A 161 -10.19 15.91 11.31
CA PRO A 161 -9.55 14.84 12.06
C PRO A 161 -9.13 13.62 11.20
N ALA A 162 -9.92 13.27 10.20
CA ALA A 162 -9.60 12.16 9.31
C ALA A 162 -8.48 12.52 8.33
N ILE A 163 -8.51 13.74 7.80
CA ILE A 163 -7.48 14.24 6.88
C ILE A 163 -6.14 14.43 7.60
N ASP A 164 -6.14 14.95 8.82
CA ASP A 164 -4.91 15.08 9.62
C ASP A 164 -4.27 13.72 9.90
N GLN A 165 -5.07 12.67 10.15
CA GLN A 165 -4.55 11.30 10.28
C GLN A 165 -3.86 10.80 9.01
N ILE A 166 -4.39 11.12 7.83
CA ILE A 166 -3.76 10.78 6.55
C ILE A 166 -2.42 11.50 6.40
N ILE A 167 -2.38 12.80 6.69
CA ILE A 167 -1.16 13.61 6.57
C ILE A 167 -0.09 13.14 7.55
N ASP A 168 -0.45 12.90 8.81
CA ASP A 168 0.46 12.41 9.85
C ASP A 168 1.02 11.02 9.51
N PHE A 169 0.14 10.12 9.03
CA PHE A 169 0.55 8.80 8.57
C PHE A 169 1.52 8.92 7.39
N TRP A 170 1.21 9.75 6.39
CA TRP A 170 2.06 9.93 5.22
C TRP A 170 3.45 10.48 5.58
N ASN A 171 3.52 11.46 6.47
CA ASN A 171 4.79 12.01 6.94
C ASN A 171 5.70 10.95 7.56
N THR A 172 5.10 9.98 8.26
CA THR A 172 5.84 8.85 8.84
C THR A 172 6.17 7.81 7.78
N PHE A 173 5.17 7.37 7.01
CA PHE A 173 5.28 6.29 6.04
C PHE A 173 6.24 6.61 4.90
N SER A 174 6.22 7.84 4.37
CA SER A 174 7.06 8.25 3.24
C SER A 174 8.57 8.12 3.50
N ALA A 175 8.98 8.16 4.78
CA ALA A 175 10.36 8.01 5.20
C ALA A 175 10.79 6.57 5.49
N THR A 176 9.85 5.61 5.56
CA THR A 176 10.13 4.21 5.90
C THR A 176 10.89 3.48 4.81
N ASP A 177 11.61 2.43 5.18
CA ASP A 177 12.27 1.55 4.22
C ASP A 177 11.26 0.74 3.41
N VAL A 178 10.09 0.43 3.97
CA VAL A 178 8.95 -0.15 3.23
C VAL A 178 8.59 0.71 2.01
N ARG A 179 8.42 2.03 2.18
CA ARG A 179 8.11 2.94 1.07
C ARG A 179 9.28 3.09 0.09
N LYS A 180 10.51 3.14 0.58
CA LYS A 180 11.72 3.21 -0.28
C LYS A 180 11.86 1.97 -1.16
N ARG A 181 11.66 0.76 -0.58
CA ARG A 181 11.70 -0.51 -1.33
C ARG A 181 10.60 -0.57 -2.38
N TYR A 182 9.37 -0.18 -2.03
CA TYR A 182 8.30 -0.08 -3.01
C TYR A 182 8.66 0.85 -4.19
N ASN A 183 9.13 2.05 -3.90
CA ASN A 183 9.53 3.01 -4.93
C ASN A 183 10.66 2.48 -5.80
N PHE A 184 11.60 1.73 -5.21
CA PHE A 184 12.65 1.06 -5.96
C PHE A 184 12.06 0.02 -6.91
N CYS A 185 11.24 -0.90 -6.41
CA CYS A 185 10.59 -1.95 -7.22
C CYS A 185 9.75 -1.35 -8.35
N LYS A 186 9.00 -0.29 -8.06
CA LYS A 186 8.12 0.39 -9.03
C LYS A 186 8.86 1.11 -10.15
N HIS A 187 9.98 1.77 -9.83
CA HIS A 187 10.63 2.71 -10.76
C HIS A 187 11.99 2.27 -11.29
N LYS A 188 12.67 1.36 -10.61
CA LYS A 188 14.03 0.97 -10.93
C LYS A 188 14.19 -0.52 -11.24
N GLY A 189 13.17 -1.31 -10.94
CA GLY A 189 13.17 -2.75 -11.19
C GLY A 189 13.41 -3.57 -9.91
N ARG A 190 13.72 -4.85 -10.11
CA ARG A 190 13.86 -5.81 -9.04
C ARG A 190 15.17 -5.58 -8.27
N PRO A 191 15.14 -5.56 -6.92
CA PRO A 191 16.35 -5.48 -6.10
C PRO A 191 17.13 -6.79 -6.14
N ALA A 192 18.35 -6.76 -5.64
CA ALA A 192 19.11 -7.94 -5.26
C ALA A 192 18.76 -8.34 -3.81
N TYR A 193 18.62 -9.63 -3.57
CA TYR A 193 18.42 -10.17 -2.23
C TYR A 193 19.68 -10.90 -1.80
N SER A 194 20.25 -10.49 -0.66
CA SER A 194 21.55 -10.98 -0.20
C SER A 194 21.60 -12.52 -0.03
N GLU A 195 20.47 -13.14 0.35
CA GLU A 195 20.35 -14.59 0.48
C GLU A 195 20.45 -15.28 -0.90
N ILE A 196 19.79 -14.73 -1.91
CA ILE A 196 19.82 -15.27 -3.28
C ILE A 196 21.21 -15.09 -3.90
N GLU A 197 21.82 -13.92 -3.70
CA GLU A 197 23.14 -13.64 -4.27
C GLU A 197 24.24 -14.51 -3.65
N LYS A 198 24.13 -14.89 -2.37
CA LYS A 198 25.03 -15.86 -1.72
C LYS A 198 25.00 -17.25 -2.37
N LEU A 199 23.82 -17.68 -2.85
CA LEU A 199 23.69 -18.98 -3.53
C LEU A 199 24.15 -18.95 -5.00
N ARG A 200 24.45 -17.76 -5.54
CA ARG A 200 24.87 -17.56 -6.92
C ARG A 200 26.28 -16.94 -7.03
N PRO A 201 27.30 -17.49 -6.32
CA PRO A 201 28.62 -16.91 -6.35
C PRO A 201 29.16 -16.90 -7.78
N GLY A 202 29.63 -15.76 -8.23
CA GLY A 202 30.27 -15.61 -9.52
C GLY A 202 29.41 -15.25 -10.73
N ARG A 203 28.13 -14.90 -10.52
CA ARG A 203 27.24 -14.44 -11.62
C ARG A 203 27.65 -13.09 -12.21
N LEU A 204 28.34 -12.26 -11.41
CA LEU A 204 28.97 -11.02 -11.87
C LEU A 204 30.46 -11.06 -11.54
N MET A 205 31.25 -11.32 -12.53
CA MET A 205 32.73 -11.27 -12.42
C MET A 205 33.25 -9.82 -12.49
N GLY A 206 32.39 -8.85 -12.60
CA GLY A 206 32.71 -7.43 -12.70
C GLY A 206 32.00 -6.74 -13.87
N ILE A 207 31.80 -5.46 -13.73
CA ILE A 207 31.36 -4.58 -14.82
C ILE A 207 32.57 -3.83 -15.32
N TYR A 208 32.85 -3.96 -16.61
CA TYR A 208 33.96 -3.34 -17.27
C TYR A 208 33.45 -2.28 -18.25
N VAL A 209 34.10 -1.14 -18.25
CA VAL A 209 33.87 -0.07 -19.22
C VAL A 209 35.13 0.14 -20.06
N GLU A 210 34.96 0.04 -21.36
CA GLU A 210 36.00 0.35 -22.31
C GLU A 210 35.95 1.83 -22.71
N ASN A 211 37.02 2.55 -22.53
CA ASN A 211 37.18 3.86 -23.08
C ASN A 211 37.36 3.79 -24.60
N LYS A 212 36.37 4.18 -25.35
CA LYS A 212 36.32 4.09 -26.83
C LYS A 212 37.47 4.85 -27.50
N THR A 213 38.10 5.80 -26.83
CA THR A 213 39.19 6.61 -27.39
C THR A 213 40.57 6.03 -27.10
N SER A 214 40.77 5.49 -25.90
CA SER A 214 42.04 4.91 -25.48
C SER A 214 42.12 3.39 -25.60
N GLY A 215 40.94 2.72 -25.72
CA GLY A 215 40.84 1.26 -25.65
C GLY A 215 41.11 0.70 -24.25
N GLU A 216 41.22 1.56 -23.24
CA GLU A 216 41.48 1.14 -21.87
C GLU A 216 40.20 0.57 -21.26
N VAL A 217 40.30 -0.63 -20.65
CA VAL A 217 39.21 -1.32 -19.97
C VAL A 217 39.38 -1.13 -18.47
N THR A 218 38.39 -0.49 -17.85
CA THR A 218 38.37 -0.24 -16.39
C THR A 218 37.24 -1.02 -15.76
N GLN A 219 37.49 -1.77 -14.68
CA GLN A 219 36.47 -2.38 -13.86
C GLN A 219 35.84 -1.29 -12.99
N ILE A 220 34.51 -1.16 -13.09
CA ILE A 220 33.73 -0.16 -12.34
C ILE A 220 32.87 -0.75 -11.23
N ALA A 221 32.62 -2.07 -11.25
CA ALA A 221 31.92 -2.78 -10.22
C ALA A 221 32.44 -4.19 -10.06
N SER A 222 32.48 -4.71 -8.85
CA SER A 222 33.02 -6.04 -8.53
C SER A 222 31.92 -7.07 -8.25
N ASP A 223 30.73 -6.64 -7.87
CA ASP A 223 29.61 -7.53 -7.59
C ASP A 223 28.24 -6.84 -7.90
N ILE A 224 27.15 -7.55 -7.62
CA ILE A 224 25.80 -7.03 -7.89
C ILE A 224 25.42 -5.87 -6.97
N GLY A 225 25.94 -5.84 -5.72
CA GLY A 225 25.71 -4.78 -4.75
C GLY A 225 26.22 -3.43 -5.24
N ASP A 226 27.29 -3.41 -6.06
CA ASP A 226 27.84 -2.17 -6.65
C ASP A 226 26.89 -1.52 -7.67
N VAL A 227 25.93 -2.28 -8.24
CA VAL A 227 25.06 -1.81 -9.32
C VAL A 227 23.57 -1.93 -9.02
N LYS A 228 23.19 -2.67 -7.99
CA LYS A 228 21.80 -2.87 -7.59
C LYS A 228 21.61 -2.53 -6.12
N TYR A 229 20.38 -2.10 -5.79
CA TYR A 229 19.95 -1.98 -4.41
C TYR A 229 19.82 -3.38 -3.82
N GLU A 230 20.68 -3.72 -2.85
CA GLU A 230 20.71 -5.01 -2.17
C GLU A 230 20.25 -4.87 -0.73
N PHE A 231 19.45 -5.84 -0.26
CA PHE A 231 19.03 -5.97 1.12
C PHE A 231 18.64 -7.42 1.45
N SER A 232 18.52 -7.73 2.74
CA SER A 232 18.07 -9.03 3.22
C SER A 232 16.58 -9.21 2.97
N LEU A 233 16.20 -10.35 2.35
CA LEU A 233 14.80 -10.72 2.16
C LEU A 233 14.12 -10.98 3.50
N GLU A 234 14.79 -11.68 4.41
CA GLU A 234 14.24 -12.00 5.74
C GLU A 234 13.95 -10.73 6.55
N GLU A 235 14.91 -9.80 6.60
CA GLU A 235 14.72 -8.52 7.29
C GLU A 235 13.59 -7.71 6.64
N ALA A 236 13.50 -7.73 5.33
CA ALA A 236 12.46 -7.00 4.60
C ALA A 236 11.06 -7.56 4.85
N ILE A 237 10.91 -8.89 4.95
CA ILE A 237 9.65 -9.54 5.30
C ILE A 237 9.25 -9.18 6.75
N GLN A 238 10.19 -9.27 7.70
CA GLN A 238 9.93 -8.92 9.08
C GLN A 238 9.52 -7.43 9.22
N GLU A 239 10.25 -6.53 8.61
CA GLU A 239 9.92 -5.09 8.65
C GLU A 239 8.56 -4.78 8.02
N LEU A 240 8.17 -5.50 6.96
CA LEU A 240 6.85 -5.32 6.33
C LEU A 240 5.74 -5.82 7.24
N GLN A 241 5.95 -6.92 7.97
CA GLN A 241 5.00 -7.41 8.98
C GLN A 241 4.89 -6.44 10.17
N GLU A 242 6.02 -5.94 10.67
CA GLU A 242 6.02 -4.95 11.76
C GLU A 242 5.33 -3.65 11.35
N PHE A 243 5.51 -3.23 10.10
CA PHE A 243 4.81 -2.09 9.52
C PHE A 243 3.30 -2.33 9.47
N ASP A 244 2.86 -3.51 9.02
CA ASP A 244 1.44 -3.85 9.02
C ASP A 244 0.84 -3.79 10.43
N ASP A 245 1.42 -4.55 11.36
CA ASP A 245 0.86 -4.73 12.70
C ASP A 245 0.88 -3.44 13.56
N ASN A 246 1.92 -2.62 13.42
CA ASN A 246 2.15 -1.51 14.35
C ASN A 246 1.86 -0.13 13.74
N VAL A 247 1.76 -0.02 12.42
CA VAL A 247 1.62 1.27 11.73
C VAL A 247 0.39 1.30 10.84
N LEU A 248 0.30 0.38 9.85
CA LEU A 248 -0.76 0.45 8.84
C LEU A 248 -2.12 0.07 9.41
N PHE A 249 -2.23 -1.08 10.10
CA PHE A 249 -3.51 -1.50 10.68
C PHE A 249 -4.09 -0.49 11.67
N PRO A 250 -3.33 0.01 12.66
CA PRO A 250 -3.82 1.04 13.56
C PRO A 250 -4.28 2.32 12.85
N TYR A 251 -3.54 2.74 11.80
CA TYR A 251 -3.93 3.87 10.97
C TYR A 251 -5.26 3.64 10.28
N LEU A 252 -5.42 2.52 9.56
CA LEU A 252 -6.64 2.20 8.83
C LEU A 252 -7.85 2.11 9.75
N LYS A 253 -7.69 1.41 10.88
CA LYS A 253 -8.75 1.28 11.88
C LYS A 253 -9.21 2.64 12.37
N LYS A 254 -8.27 3.48 12.79
CA LYS A 254 -8.58 4.82 13.30
C LYS A 254 -9.22 5.71 12.24
N LEU A 255 -8.74 5.64 10.99
CA LEU A 255 -9.28 6.41 9.88
C LEU A 255 -10.73 6.01 9.59
N ILE A 256 -11.01 4.71 9.48
CA ILE A 256 -12.36 4.19 9.22
C ILE A 256 -13.32 4.57 10.36
N GLU A 257 -12.93 4.34 11.61
CA GLU A 257 -13.73 4.72 12.79
C GLU A 257 -14.05 6.23 12.81
N THR A 258 -13.08 7.06 12.47
CA THR A 258 -13.25 8.52 12.40
C THR A 258 -14.25 8.92 11.30
N ILE A 259 -14.08 8.35 10.09
CA ILE A 259 -14.97 8.63 8.96
C ILE A 259 -16.40 8.14 9.25
N GLU A 260 -16.56 6.93 9.78
CA GLU A 260 -17.86 6.38 10.14
C GLU A 260 -18.55 7.21 11.22
N GLY A 261 -17.81 7.68 12.21
CA GLY A 261 -18.34 8.57 13.25
C GLY A 261 -18.88 9.91 12.70
N ILE A 262 -18.28 10.41 11.60
CA ILE A 262 -18.73 11.64 10.94
C ILE A 262 -19.93 11.38 10.01
N LEU A 263 -19.89 10.30 9.24
CA LEU A 263 -20.88 10.02 8.20
C LEU A 263 -22.17 9.43 8.76
N ASP A 264 -22.09 8.65 9.85
CA ASP A 264 -23.18 7.80 10.33
C ASP A 264 -23.82 7.00 9.15
N PRO A 265 -23.01 6.20 8.44
CA PRO A 265 -23.48 5.52 7.25
C PRO A 265 -24.43 4.38 7.60
N SER A 266 -25.30 4.02 6.64
CA SER A 266 -26.17 2.86 6.81
C SER A 266 -25.34 1.58 7.00
N PRO A 267 -25.78 0.63 7.85
CA PRO A 267 -25.10 -0.65 7.98
C PRO A 267 -25.08 -1.39 6.64
N MET A 268 -23.96 -2.07 6.36
CA MET A 268 -23.92 -2.97 5.20
C MET A 268 -24.88 -4.15 5.45
N VAL A 269 -25.77 -4.36 4.50
CA VAL A 269 -26.60 -5.56 4.44
C VAL A 269 -25.96 -6.44 3.39
N PHE A 270 -25.33 -7.54 3.81
CA PHE A 270 -24.85 -8.59 2.93
C PHE A 270 -25.97 -9.59 2.64
#